data_594a1d8d86d920009a060915b5631d1b
#
_entry.id   594a1d8d86d920009a060915b5631d1b
#
_cell.length_a   1.000
_cell.length_b   1.000
_cell.length_c   1.000
_cell.angle_alpha   90.00
_cell.angle_beta   90.00
_cell.angle_gamma   90.00
#
_symmetry.space_group_name_H-M   'P 1'
#
loop_
_entity.id
_entity.type
_entity.pdbx_description
1 polymer ?
#
loop_
_entity_poly.entity_id
_entity_poly.type
_entity_poly.pdbx_seq_one_letter_code
_entity_poly.pdbx_strand_id
1 'polypeptide(L)'
;MAKKEEKENKSGDISLKLGPRLLDLLAKLQQVELEDFEMEVKELELRLTPAAIATAAPRAVAPPALPAKVKPTTILEEEFTPPIEEYPGKVREVVLGATKSEGGSRSKKFVIGGADTPSFYIFEKPPVHPPVVAIDTFDIKVPLPKAIRMHVEEVMEDPAEWAKMAVNKFNADVVTIHLLSTDPLIKDASPAEAAKTVEEVLQAVDVPIIVGGCGDPKKDSEVFEKIAEVAHGERVMLSSVTLDMAEAGTLAKPAKAAKEHGHLILAFTALELNNAKELNRRLYEYVPPESIVMDLTTAALGYGLEYSFTIHERARLAALANDPELQHPVLSGSTNAWAAREAWMKLGPEFEPRELRGPLWETITAINLLLAGVDIFMMMHPAAVKTMKEVIENLLTMGKAKPEKIADWVTVRI
;
A
#
# COMPACT_ATOMS: atom_id res chain seq x y z
N MET A 1 38.74 59.50 20.62
CA MET A 1 37.48 59.79 21.26
C MET A 1 36.39 59.83 20.22
N ALA A 2 35.59 58.77 20.13
CA ALA A 2 34.30 58.76 19.39
C ALA A 2 33.42 57.75 20.09
N LYS A 3 32.36 58.24 20.68
CA LYS A 3 31.31 57.44 21.37
C LYS A 3 30.54 56.62 20.37
N LYS A 4 30.46 55.31 20.61
CA LYS A 4 29.45 54.42 20.02
C LYS A 4 28.14 54.62 20.77
N GLU A 5 27.10 55.10 20.08
CA GLU A 5 25.72 55.05 20.54
C GLU A 5 25.17 53.67 20.28
N GLU A 6 24.86 52.95 21.33
CA GLU A 6 23.99 51.77 21.31
C GLU A 6 22.56 52.22 21.04
N LYS A 7 21.98 51.76 19.91
CA LYS A 7 20.55 51.84 19.70
C LYS A 7 19.90 50.66 20.44
N GLU A 8 19.32 50.91 21.57
CA GLU A 8 18.32 50.05 22.20
C GLU A 8 17.14 49.86 21.24
N ASN A 9 16.96 48.62 20.79
CA ASN A 9 15.77 48.20 20.08
C ASN A 9 14.69 47.94 21.14
N LYS A 10 13.82 48.92 21.36
CA LYS A 10 12.62 48.73 22.18
C LYS A 10 11.65 47.84 21.41
N SER A 11 11.58 46.56 21.77
CA SER A 11 10.44 45.73 21.46
C SER A 11 9.24 46.30 22.18
N GLY A 12 8.32 46.90 21.48
CA GLY A 12 7.08 47.38 22.04
C GLY A 12 6.18 46.20 22.40
N ASP A 13 6.06 45.93 23.68
CA ASP A 13 5.02 45.07 24.22
C ASP A 13 3.65 45.68 23.86
N ILE A 14 3.00 45.12 22.84
CA ILE A 14 1.61 45.45 22.51
C ILE A 14 0.72 44.52 23.34
N SER A 15 0.31 44.98 24.54
CA SER A 15 -0.73 44.27 25.27
C SER A 15 -2.10 44.59 24.65
N LEU A 16 -2.60 43.66 23.82
CA LEU A 16 -3.95 43.71 23.29
C LEU A 16 -4.93 43.19 24.36
N LYS A 17 -5.66 44.14 25.01
CA LYS A 17 -6.86 43.76 25.75
C LYS A 17 -7.95 43.41 24.76
N LEU A 18 -8.18 42.11 24.52
CA LEU A 18 -9.24 41.58 23.68
C LEU A 18 -10.60 41.96 24.32
N GLY A 19 -11.18 43.05 23.87
CA GLY A 19 -12.53 43.43 24.27
C GLY A 19 -13.60 42.65 23.49
N PRO A 20 -14.86 42.69 23.95
CA PRO A 20 -15.98 41.98 23.31
C PRO A 20 -16.11 42.17 21.78
N ARG A 21 -15.73 43.32 21.28
CA ARG A 21 -15.79 43.68 19.86
C ARG A 21 -14.85 42.86 18.97
N LEU A 22 -13.70 42.40 19.50
CA LEU A 22 -12.78 41.59 18.68
C LEU A 22 -13.27 40.14 18.60
N LEU A 23 -13.87 39.63 19.69
CA LEU A 23 -14.53 38.29 19.65
C LEU A 23 -15.71 38.26 18.67
N ASP A 24 -16.50 39.36 18.60
CA ASP A 24 -17.58 39.52 17.62
C ASP A 24 -17.06 39.62 16.19
N LEU A 25 -15.87 40.16 15.99
CA LEU A 25 -15.21 40.22 14.69
C LEU A 25 -14.69 38.83 14.25
N LEU A 26 -14.02 38.13 15.17
CA LEU A 26 -13.51 36.77 14.92
C LEU A 26 -14.65 35.77 14.66
N ALA A 27 -15.78 35.90 15.33
CA ALA A 27 -16.96 35.11 15.13
C ALA A 27 -17.61 35.27 13.73
N LYS A 28 -17.30 36.35 13.02
CA LYS A 28 -17.79 36.64 11.65
C LYS A 28 -16.86 36.18 10.55
N LEU A 29 -15.64 35.79 10.87
CA LEU A 29 -14.64 35.31 9.92
C LEU A 29 -14.75 33.80 9.79
N GLN A 30 -14.82 33.30 8.56
CA GLN A 30 -14.90 31.85 8.27
C GLN A 30 -13.55 31.13 8.49
N GLN A 31 -12.45 31.89 8.42
CA GLN A 31 -11.09 31.38 8.61
C GLN A 31 -10.20 32.51 9.12
N VAL A 32 -9.37 32.19 10.12
CA VAL A 32 -8.35 33.12 10.66
C VAL A 32 -7.04 32.38 10.70
N GLU A 33 -6.01 32.90 10.05
CA GLU A 33 -4.65 32.40 10.05
C GLU A 33 -3.79 33.38 10.85
N LEU A 34 -3.09 32.88 11.86
CA LEU A 34 -2.19 33.67 12.72
C LEU A 34 -0.78 33.12 12.55
N GLU A 35 0.10 33.92 11.99
CA GLU A 35 1.53 33.61 11.87
C GLU A 35 2.30 34.31 12.99
N ASP A 36 3.35 33.67 13.51
CA ASP A 36 4.26 34.19 14.55
C ASP A 36 3.55 34.75 15.81
N PHE A 37 2.65 33.91 16.36
CA PHE A 37 1.85 34.30 17.52
C PHE A 37 2.28 33.54 18.78
N GLU A 38 2.67 34.30 19.82
CA GLU A 38 3.00 33.78 21.14
C GLU A 38 1.99 34.26 22.16
N MET A 39 1.31 33.35 22.88
CA MET A 39 0.29 33.69 23.85
C MET A 39 0.59 33.05 25.20
N GLU A 40 0.81 33.86 26.22
CA GLU A 40 0.89 33.41 27.60
C GLU A 40 -0.47 33.53 28.29
N VAL A 41 -1.09 32.39 28.62
CA VAL A 41 -2.42 32.35 29.24
C VAL A 41 -2.32 31.76 30.64
N LYS A 42 -2.68 32.53 31.66
CA LYS A 42 -2.71 32.05 33.05
C LYS A 42 -3.98 31.25 33.37
N GLU A 43 -5.09 31.60 32.74
CA GLU A 43 -6.37 30.91 32.90
C GLU A 43 -7.27 31.26 31.71
N LEU A 44 -7.77 30.24 30.97
CA LEU A 44 -8.68 30.43 29.86
C LEU A 44 -9.97 29.63 30.07
N GLU A 45 -11.08 30.34 30.32
CA GLU A 45 -12.42 29.75 30.35
C GLU A 45 -13.14 30.06 29.02
N LEU A 46 -13.28 29.07 28.15
CA LEU A 46 -13.96 29.21 26.86
C LEU A 46 -15.40 28.68 26.99
N ARG A 47 -16.37 29.60 27.04
CA ARG A 47 -17.79 29.25 26.98
C ARG A 47 -18.31 29.52 25.58
N LEU A 48 -18.48 28.46 24.76
CA LEU A 48 -19.11 28.55 23.45
C LEU A 48 -20.62 28.41 23.62
N THR A 49 -21.32 29.56 23.59
CA THR A 49 -22.77 29.53 23.43
C THR A 49 -23.13 29.78 21.98
N PRO A 50 -23.93 28.88 21.33
CA PRO A 50 -24.42 29.17 20.00
C PRO A 50 -25.28 30.43 20.02
N ALA A 51 -24.89 31.45 19.29
CA ALA A 51 -25.72 32.61 19.09
C ALA A 51 -26.93 32.24 18.24
N ALA A 52 -28.12 32.24 18.84
CA ALA A 52 -29.36 32.07 18.10
C ALA A 52 -29.54 33.28 17.18
N ILE A 53 -29.39 33.09 15.89
CA ILE A 53 -29.75 34.09 14.87
C ILE A 53 -31.29 34.09 14.81
N ALA A 54 -31.89 35.06 15.45
CA ALA A 54 -33.31 35.35 15.34
C ALA A 54 -33.57 36.03 13.99
N THR A 55 -33.81 35.27 12.92
CA THR A 55 -34.50 35.76 11.74
C THR A 55 -35.99 35.52 11.92
N ALA A 56 -36.76 36.59 12.00
CA ALA A 56 -38.20 36.54 12.00
C ALA A 56 -38.68 36.02 10.64
N ALA A 57 -39.04 34.73 10.58
CA ALA A 57 -39.74 34.13 9.46
C ALA A 57 -41.17 33.76 9.87
N PRO A 58 -42.16 33.77 8.96
CA PRO A 58 -43.56 33.60 9.28
C PRO A 58 -43.81 32.20 9.89
N ARG A 59 -44.67 32.19 10.90
CA ARG A 59 -45.01 31.06 11.74
C ARG A 59 -45.67 29.95 10.91
N ALA A 60 -44.88 29.00 10.41
CA ALA A 60 -45.38 27.75 9.90
C ALA A 60 -45.75 26.85 11.09
N VAL A 61 -46.92 26.25 11.03
CA VAL A 61 -47.40 25.27 12.01
C VAL A 61 -46.43 24.10 12.01
N ALA A 62 -45.71 23.89 13.09
CA ALA A 62 -44.79 22.78 13.23
C ALA A 62 -45.54 21.43 13.16
N PRO A 63 -45.05 20.46 12.37
CA PRO A 63 -45.54 19.09 12.46
C PRO A 63 -45.30 18.56 13.90
N PRO A 64 -46.11 17.61 14.37
CA PRO A 64 -45.99 17.08 15.72
C PRO A 64 -44.58 16.53 15.91
N ALA A 65 -43.90 17.00 16.99
CA ALA A 65 -42.57 16.56 17.35
C ALA A 65 -42.56 15.04 17.52
N LEU A 66 -41.74 14.36 16.72
CA LEU A 66 -41.45 12.95 16.97
C LEU A 66 -40.88 12.84 18.40
N PRO A 67 -41.30 11.80 19.17
CA PRO A 67 -40.80 11.62 20.52
C PRO A 67 -39.26 11.63 20.49
N ALA A 68 -38.67 12.48 21.33
CA ALA A 68 -37.22 12.55 21.46
C ALA A 68 -36.73 11.14 21.85
N LYS A 69 -35.89 10.54 20.99
CA LYS A 69 -35.21 9.28 21.33
C LYS A 69 -34.44 9.53 22.63
N VAL A 70 -34.77 8.78 23.67
CA VAL A 70 -33.99 8.80 24.91
C VAL A 70 -32.60 8.32 24.54
N LYS A 71 -31.56 9.14 24.84
CA LYS A 71 -30.20 8.72 24.60
C LYS A 71 -29.86 7.55 25.50
N PRO A 72 -29.29 6.45 24.96
CA PRO A 72 -28.90 5.33 25.78
C PRO A 72 -27.86 5.75 26.80
N THR A 73 -27.93 5.21 28.00
CA THR A 73 -27.05 5.54 29.13
C THR A 73 -25.87 4.59 29.25
N THR A 74 -25.93 3.46 28.54
CA THR A 74 -24.83 2.48 28.51
C THR A 74 -24.52 2.06 27.07
N ILE A 75 -23.29 1.65 26.82
CA ILE A 75 -22.84 1.13 25.50
C ILE A 75 -23.66 -0.10 25.07
N LEU A 76 -24.15 -0.90 26.02
CA LEU A 76 -24.96 -2.09 25.71
C LEU A 76 -26.40 -1.77 25.25
N GLU A 77 -26.85 -0.53 25.46
CA GLU A 77 -28.14 -0.03 25.00
C GLU A 77 -28.05 0.69 23.65
N GLU A 78 -26.83 0.92 23.16
CA GLU A 78 -26.57 1.56 21.87
C GLU A 78 -26.65 0.51 20.75
N GLU A 79 -27.50 0.76 19.78
CA GLU A 79 -27.53 -0.03 18.55
C GLU A 79 -26.54 0.55 17.56
N PHE A 80 -25.53 -0.23 17.16
CA PHE A 80 -24.56 0.17 16.17
C PHE A 80 -25.23 0.37 14.80
N THR A 81 -25.22 1.60 14.30
CA THR A 81 -25.64 1.90 12.93
C THR A 81 -24.38 2.07 12.07
N PRO A 82 -24.14 1.20 11.07
CA PRO A 82 -23.00 1.33 10.20
C PRO A 82 -22.96 2.69 9.52
N PRO A 83 -21.82 3.44 9.59
CA PRO A 83 -21.68 4.70 8.88
C PRO A 83 -21.36 4.43 7.40
N ILE A 84 -22.36 4.08 6.62
CA ILE A 84 -22.22 3.81 5.19
C ILE A 84 -22.16 5.12 4.43
N GLU A 85 -21.07 5.35 3.70
CA GLU A 85 -20.85 6.51 2.85
C GLU A 85 -20.70 6.08 1.39
N GLU A 86 -21.23 6.88 0.47
CA GLU A 86 -21.00 6.72 -0.95
C GLU A 86 -19.85 7.64 -1.41
N TYR A 87 -18.92 7.07 -2.17
CA TYR A 87 -17.78 7.80 -2.68
C TYR A 87 -17.92 8.06 -4.18
N PRO A 88 -17.50 9.24 -4.69
CA PRO A 88 -17.63 9.60 -6.11
C PRO A 88 -16.64 8.86 -7.01
N GLY A 89 -15.56 8.32 -6.45
CA GLY A 89 -14.50 7.61 -7.17
C GLY A 89 -14.39 6.16 -6.76
N LYS A 90 -13.57 5.41 -7.50
CA LYS A 90 -13.23 4.03 -7.21
C LYS A 90 -11.81 3.69 -7.69
N VAL A 91 -11.21 2.66 -7.15
CA VAL A 91 -9.97 2.08 -7.67
C VAL A 91 -10.27 1.37 -9.00
N ARG A 92 -9.43 1.57 -10.02
CA ARG A 92 -9.57 0.86 -11.31
C ARG A 92 -9.32 -0.62 -11.14
N GLU A 93 -9.95 -1.40 -12.02
CA GLU A 93 -9.67 -2.82 -12.14
C GLU A 93 -8.49 -3.04 -13.08
N VAL A 94 -7.57 -3.90 -12.66
CA VAL A 94 -6.41 -4.32 -13.45
C VAL A 94 -6.40 -5.84 -13.51
N VAL A 95 -6.11 -6.40 -14.68
CA VAL A 95 -6.10 -7.85 -14.88
C VAL A 95 -4.67 -8.36 -15.04
N LEU A 96 -4.22 -9.19 -14.10
CA LEU A 96 -2.91 -9.83 -14.10
C LEU A 96 -3.03 -11.27 -14.64
N GLY A 97 -2.18 -11.62 -15.61
CA GLY A 97 -2.22 -12.90 -16.30
C GLY A 97 -3.24 -12.95 -17.44
N ALA A 98 -3.00 -13.83 -18.41
CA ALA A 98 -3.91 -14.08 -19.53
C ALA A 98 -4.09 -15.59 -19.74
N THR A 99 -5.35 -16.01 -19.85
CA THR A 99 -5.71 -17.40 -20.11
C THR A 99 -5.61 -17.74 -21.61
N LYS A 100 -5.71 -19.02 -21.94
CA LYS A 100 -5.68 -19.48 -23.34
C LYS A 100 -6.75 -18.82 -24.21
N SER A 101 -7.92 -18.53 -23.65
CA SER A 101 -8.99 -17.82 -24.37
C SER A 101 -8.67 -16.35 -24.66
N GLU A 102 -7.67 -15.78 -24.00
CA GLU A 102 -7.23 -14.40 -24.14
C GLU A 102 -5.88 -14.28 -24.87
N GLY A 103 -5.35 -15.40 -25.37
CA GLY A 103 -4.09 -15.45 -26.10
C GLY A 103 -2.86 -15.74 -25.26
N GLY A 104 -3.00 -15.92 -23.93
CA GLY A 104 -1.93 -16.32 -23.03
C GLY A 104 -1.86 -17.83 -22.83
N SER A 105 -1.10 -18.26 -21.84
CA SER A 105 -0.94 -19.67 -21.49
C SER A 105 -1.30 -20.01 -20.03
N ARG A 106 -1.72 -19.00 -19.25
CA ARG A 106 -2.03 -19.17 -17.82
C ARG A 106 -3.31 -19.98 -17.60
N SER A 107 -3.34 -20.78 -16.53
CA SER A 107 -4.56 -21.50 -16.12
C SER A 107 -5.60 -20.57 -15.50
N LYS A 108 -5.16 -19.48 -14.91
CA LYS A 108 -5.99 -18.46 -14.22
C LYS A 108 -5.43 -17.07 -14.42
N LYS A 109 -6.31 -16.08 -14.21
CA LYS A 109 -5.97 -14.67 -14.13
C LYS A 109 -6.56 -14.09 -12.86
N PHE A 110 -6.02 -12.98 -12.40
CA PHE A 110 -6.55 -12.23 -11.26
C PHE A 110 -6.98 -10.84 -11.69
N VAL A 111 -8.16 -10.45 -11.26
CA VAL A 111 -8.62 -9.06 -11.31
C VAL A 111 -8.36 -8.45 -9.95
N ILE A 112 -7.69 -7.31 -9.90
CA ILE A 112 -7.34 -6.58 -8.69
C ILE A 112 -7.90 -5.16 -8.75
N GLY A 113 -8.06 -4.52 -7.58
CA GLY A 113 -8.68 -3.19 -7.49
C GLY A 113 -10.21 -3.26 -7.45
N GLY A 114 -10.87 -2.30 -8.10
CA GLY A 114 -12.33 -2.20 -8.14
C GLY A 114 -12.97 -1.67 -6.85
N ALA A 115 -12.20 -1.36 -5.82
CA ALA A 115 -12.72 -0.91 -4.53
C ALA A 115 -13.41 0.46 -4.65
N ASP A 116 -14.61 0.54 -4.11
CA ASP A 116 -15.47 1.73 -4.04
C ASP A 116 -15.67 2.24 -2.60
N THR A 117 -14.96 1.65 -1.65
CA THR A 117 -14.99 2.00 -0.22
C THR A 117 -13.56 1.95 0.36
N PRO A 118 -13.33 2.56 1.55
CA PRO A 118 -12.13 2.29 2.33
C PRO A 118 -11.96 0.80 2.58
N SER A 119 -10.72 0.36 2.78
CA SER A 119 -10.42 -1.05 2.94
C SER A 119 -11.15 -1.65 4.14
N PHE A 120 -11.85 -2.76 3.93
CA PHE A 120 -12.66 -3.46 4.93
C PHE A 120 -13.71 -2.60 5.67
N TYR A 121 -13.97 -1.40 5.19
CA TYR A 121 -15.06 -0.53 5.65
C TYR A 121 -16.38 -0.92 4.96
N ILE A 122 -16.70 -2.18 5.02
CA ILE A 122 -17.84 -2.77 4.35
C ILE A 122 -18.60 -3.62 5.34
N PHE A 123 -19.60 -3.02 5.91
CA PHE A 123 -20.40 -3.70 6.93
C PHE A 123 -21.30 -4.80 6.35
N GLU A 124 -21.56 -4.80 5.05
CA GLU A 124 -22.57 -5.67 4.44
C GLU A 124 -22.13 -6.37 3.14
N LYS A 125 -21.04 -5.98 2.51
CA LYS A 125 -20.56 -6.60 1.27
C LYS A 125 -19.04 -6.87 1.30
N PRO A 126 -18.57 -8.01 0.74
CA PRO A 126 -17.14 -8.24 0.61
C PRO A 126 -16.51 -7.30 -0.41
N PRO A 127 -15.16 -7.13 -0.41
CA PRO A 127 -14.43 -6.46 -1.49
C PRO A 127 -14.81 -7.04 -2.86
N VAL A 128 -14.78 -6.19 -3.89
CA VAL A 128 -15.13 -6.61 -5.26
C VAL A 128 -14.20 -7.73 -5.75
N HIS A 129 -12.91 -7.59 -5.48
CA HIS A 129 -11.90 -8.60 -5.77
C HIS A 129 -11.07 -8.91 -4.52
N PRO A 130 -10.75 -10.19 -4.29
CA PRO A 130 -9.88 -10.57 -3.17
C PRO A 130 -8.45 -10.11 -3.43
N PRO A 131 -7.72 -9.64 -2.39
CA PRO A 131 -6.29 -9.44 -2.48
C PRO A 131 -5.54 -10.71 -2.84
N VAL A 132 -4.42 -10.57 -3.55
CA VAL A 132 -3.63 -11.68 -4.14
C VAL A 132 -2.29 -11.79 -3.44
N VAL A 133 -1.80 -13.01 -3.24
CA VAL A 133 -0.49 -13.26 -2.62
C VAL A 133 0.48 -13.84 -3.63
N ALA A 134 1.56 -13.08 -3.90
CA ALA A 134 2.69 -13.50 -4.70
C ALA A 134 3.81 -14.03 -3.82
N ILE A 135 4.57 -15.01 -4.30
CA ILE A 135 5.78 -15.49 -3.64
C ILE A 135 7.00 -15.05 -4.46
N ASP A 136 7.95 -14.43 -3.76
CA ASP A 136 9.21 -13.98 -4.33
C ASP A 136 10.17 -15.14 -4.56
N THR A 137 10.74 -15.19 -5.77
CA THR A 137 11.79 -16.09 -6.19
C THR A 137 12.92 -15.28 -6.82
N PHE A 138 14.11 -15.85 -6.95
CA PHE A 138 15.28 -15.16 -7.48
C PHE A 138 15.95 -15.96 -8.58
N ASP A 139 16.54 -15.28 -9.53
CA ASP A 139 17.25 -15.87 -10.66
C ASP A 139 18.69 -16.32 -10.33
N ILE A 140 19.17 -15.93 -9.16
CA ILE A 140 20.46 -16.36 -8.59
C ILE A 140 20.31 -16.70 -7.11
N LYS A 141 21.26 -17.46 -6.60
CA LYS A 141 21.34 -17.75 -5.17
C LYS A 141 21.64 -16.48 -4.37
N VAL A 142 20.74 -16.15 -3.46
CA VAL A 142 20.84 -14.97 -2.57
C VAL A 142 21.05 -15.39 -1.11
N PRO A 143 21.72 -14.57 -0.28
CA PRO A 143 21.87 -14.87 1.16
C PRO A 143 20.53 -14.65 1.88
N LEU A 144 19.77 -15.72 2.06
CA LEU A 144 18.51 -15.68 2.80
C LEU A 144 18.69 -16.03 4.29
N PRO A 145 17.90 -15.44 5.19
CA PRO A 145 17.80 -15.86 6.57
C PRO A 145 17.49 -17.36 6.68
N LYS A 146 18.01 -18.02 7.74
CA LYS A 146 17.83 -19.47 7.93
C LYS A 146 16.36 -19.88 7.90
N ALA A 147 15.48 -19.08 8.49
CA ALA A 147 14.04 -19.36 8.54
C ALA A 147 13.41 -19.51 7.14
N ILE A 148 13.85 -18.74 6.15
CA ILE A 148 13.41 -18.90 4.76
C ILE A 148 14.17 -20.02 4.08
N ARG A 149 15.51 -19.97 4.17
CA ARG A 149 16.39 -20.89 3.46
C ARG A 149 16.04 -22.35 3.69
N MET A 150 15.68 -22.73 4.91
CA MET A 150 15.29 -24.11 5.24
C MET A 150 14.11 -24.65 4.45
N HIS A 151 13.32 -23.79 3.83
CA HIS A 151 12.17 -24.18 3.01
C HIS A 151 12.46 -24.24 1.52
N VAL A 152 13.50 -23.54 1.03
CA VAL A 152 13.80 -23.33 -0.40
C VAL A 152 15.22 -23.71 -0.79
N GLU A 153 16.06 -24.19 0.13
CA GLU A 153 17.50 -24.45 -0.09
C GLU A 153 17.76 -25.33 -1.31
N GLU A 154 16.91 -26.30 -1.57
CA GLU A 154 17.05 -27.26 -2.69
C GLU A 154 16.80 -26.64 -4.07
N VAL A 155 16.14 -25.48 -4.14
CA VAL A 155 15.74 -24.84 -5.40
C VAL A 155 16.33 -23.44 -5.60
N MET A 156 17.15 -22.96 -4.67
CA MET A 156 17.70 -21.58 -4.73
C MET A 156 18.60 -21.28 -5.94
N GLU A 157 19.02 -22.30 -6.67
CA GLU A 157 19.86 -22.17 -7.86
C GLU A 157 19.09 -22.45 -9.18
N ASP A 158 17.79 -22.79 -9.05
CA ASP A 158 16.92 -23.07 -10.19
C ASP A 158 15.61 -22.26 -10.08
N PRO A 159 15.51 -21.11 -10.77
CA PRO A 159 14.34 -20.25 -10.71
C PRO A 159 13.03 -20.93 -11.11
N ALA A 160 13.09 -21.84 -12.09
CA ALA A 160 11.92 -22.57 -12.57
C ALA A 160 11.39 -23.56 -11.54
N GLU A 161 12.29 -24.32 -10.88
CA GLU A 161 11.90 -25.24 -9.80
C GLU A 161 11.48 -24.47 -8.55
N TRP A 162 12.09 -23.30 -8.26
CA TRP A 162 11.63 -22.45 -7.18
C TRP A 162 10.21 -21.92 -7.42
N ALA A 163 9.92 -21.46 -8.62
CA ALA A 163 8.58 -21.05 -9.03
C ALA A 163 7.56 -22.19 -8.90
N LYS A 164 7.91 -23.41 -9.34
CA LYS A 164 7.05 -24.61 -9.15
C LYS A 164 6.78 -24.91 -7.69
N MET A 165 7.81 -24.82 -6.85
CA MET A 165 7.67 -25.00 -5.39
C MET A 165 6.74 -23.94 -4.78
N ALA A 166 6.89 -22.68 -5.16
CA ALA A 166 6.04 -21.58 -4.70
C ALA A 166 4.56 -21.86 -5.01
N VAL A 167 4.25 -22.35 -6.20
CA VAL A 167 2.87 -22.68 -6.61
C VAL A 167 2.36 -23.95 -5.94
N ASN A 168 3.09 -25.05 -6.08
CA ASN A 168 2.59 -26.38 -5.74
C ASN A 168 2.66 -26.69 -4.24
N LYS A 169 3.70 -26.19 -3.55
CA LYS A 169 3.93 -26.48 -2.12
C LYS A 169 3.45 -25.35 -1.22
N PHE A 170 3.60 -24.10 -1.66
CA PHE A 170 3.27 -22.93 -0.84
C PHE A 170 1.99 -22.23 -1.28
N ASN A 171 1.31 -22.74 -2.33
CA ASN A 171 0.02 -22.25 -2.79
C ASN A 171 0.03 -20.76 -3.16
N ALA A 172 1.07 -20.29 -3.87
CA ALA A 172 1.13 -18.94 -4.40
C ALA A 172 0.01 -18.69 -5.43
N ASP A 173 -0.61 -17.51 -5.38
CA ASP A 173 -1.53 -17.06 -6.43
C ASP A 173 -0.76 -16.59 -7.66
N VAL A 174 0.37 -15.92 -7.41
CA VAL A 174 1.27 -15.30 -8.37
C VAL A 174 2.71 -15.62 -7.96
N VAL A 175 3.62 -15.71 -8.92
CA VAL A 175 5.06 -15.82 -8.66
C VAL A 175 5.73 -14.52 -9.06
N THR A 176 6.59 -13.98 -8.18
CA THR A 176 7.51 -12.90 -8.55
C THR A 176 8.88 -13.51 -8.81
N ILE A 177 9.47 -13.22 -9.97
CA ILE A 177 10.86 -13.54 -10.27
C ILE A 177 11.70 -12.27 -10.26
N HIS A 178 12.66 -12.17 -9.33
CA HIS A 178 13.62 -11.07 -9.23
C HIS A 178 14.89 -11.39 -10.01
N LEU A 179 15.21 -10.56 -11.00
CA LEU A 179 16.35 -10.72 -11.91
C LEU A 179 17.60 -10.02 -11.36
N LEU A 180 18.06 -10.44 -10.19
CA LEU A 180 19.24 -9.85 -9.55
C LEU A 180 20.54 -10.12 -10.33
N SER A 181 20.57 -11.16 -11.19
CA SER A 181 21.70 -11.42 -12.07
C SER A 181 22.00 -10.27 -13.04
N THR A 182 20.98 -9.46 -13.35
CA THR A 182 21.11 -8.34 -14.30
C THR A 182 21.81 -7.12 -13.68
N ASP A 183 21.94 -7.07 -12.35
CA ASP A 183 22.65 -5.97 -11.68
C ASP A 183 24.11 -5.88 -12.16
N PRO A 184 24.53 -4.71 -12.69
CA PRO A 184 25.90 -4.48 -13.14
C PRO A 184 26.98 -4.70 -12.06
N LEU A 185 26.60 -4.61 -10.78
CA LEU A 185 27.48 -4.84 -9.64
C LEU A 185 27.55 -6.31 -9.19
N ILE A 186 26.66 -7.18 -9.72
CA ILE A 186 26.58 -8.60 -9.33
C ILE A 186 27.09 -9.48 -10.48
N LYS A 187 26.31 -9.69 -11.54
CA LYS A 187 26.66 -10.55 -12.66
C LYS A 187 26.59 -9.84 -14.01
N ASP A 188 25.89 -8.71 -14.07
CA ASP A 188 25.64 -7.94 -15.30
C ASP A 188 25.08 -8.80 -16.46
N ALA A 189 24.20 -9.76 -16.11
CA ALA A 189 23.59 -10.65 -17.10
C ALA A 189 22.87 -9.82 -18.18
N SER A 190 22.95 -10.29 -19.41
CA SER A 190 22.35 -9.61 -20.54
C SER A 190 20.82 -9.68 -20.52
N PRO A 191 20.11 -8.76 -21.20
CA PRO A 191 18.66 -8.85 -21.39
C PRO A 191 18.19 -10.18 -21.99
N ALA A 192 19.00 -10.79 -22.86
CA ALA A 192 18.70 -12.08 -23.47
C ALA A 192 18.79 -13.25 -22.48
N GLU A 193 19.77 -13.24 -21.58
CA GLU A 193 19.89 -14.22 -20.49
C GLU A 193 18.71 -14.09 -19.51
N ALA A 194 18.38 -12.85 -19.11
CA ALA A 194 17.22 -12.58 -18.25
C ALA A 194 15.90 -13.04 -18.88
N ALA A 195 15.69 -12.75 -20.16
CA ALA A 195 14.52 -13.18 -20.91
C ALA A 195 14.38 -14.71 -20.97
N LYS A 196 15.50 -15.44 -21.15
CA LYS A 196 15.51 -16.90 -21.11
C LYS A 196 15.07 -17.44 -19.75
N THR A 197 15.57 -16.88 -18.65
CA THR A 197 15.13 -17.25 -17.30
C THR A 197 13.63 -17.04 -17.12
N VAL A 198 13.10 -15.89 -17.56
CA VAL A 198 11.65 -15.61 -17.48
C VAL A 198 10.85 -16.59 -18.33
N GLU A 199 11.31 -16.95 -19.52
CA GLU A 199 10.66 -17.95 -20.37
C GLU A 199 10.64 -19.33 -19.70
N GLU A 200 11.73 -19.75 -19.07
CA GLU A 200 11.81 -21.01 -18.31
C GLU A 200 10.80 -21.01 -17.13
N VAL A 201 10.68 -19.89 -16.40
CA VAL A 201 9.67 -19.74 -15.33
C VAL A 201 8.25 -19.76 -15.90
N LEU A 202 7.99 -19.06 -17.01
CA LEU A 202 6.67 -19.07 -17.68
C LEU A 202 6.24 -20.48 -18.11
N GLN A 203 7.18 -21.32 -18.55
CA GLN A 203 6.93 -22.71 -18.91
C GLN A 203 6.76 -23.62 -17.70
N ALA A 204 7.37 -23.26 -16.56
CA ALA A 204 7.36 -24.05 -15.34
C ALA A 204 6.06 -23.95 -14.54
N VAL A 205 5.39 -22.79 -14.58
CA VAL A 205 4.15 -22.52 -13.83
C VAL A 205 3.05 -21.98 -14.74
N ASP A 206 1.81 -22.21 -14.35
CA ASP A 206 0.62 -21.77 -15.07
C ASP A 206 -0.15 -20.64 -14.38
N VAL A 207 0.40 -20.09 -13.30
CA VAL A 207 -0.10 -18.88 -12.61
C VAL A 207 0.49 -17.62 -13.25
N PRO A 208 -0.11 -16.43 -13.06
CA PRO A 208 0.49 -15.18 -13.48
C PRO A 208 1.84 -14.92 -12.82
N ILE A 209 2.71 -14.16 -13.48
CA ILE A 209 4.00 -13.78 -12.93
C ILE A 209 4.22 -12.27 -12.90
N ILE A 210 5.02 -11.84 -11.92
CA ILE A 210 5.58 -10.51 -11.79
C ILE A 210 7.08 -10.65 -12.07
N VAL A 211 7.64 -9.74 -12.87
CA VAL A 211 9.07 -9.77 -13.19
C VAL A 211 9.75 -8.54 -12.61
N GLY A 212 10.58 -8.76 -11.61
CA GLY A 212 11.36 -7.72 -10.93
C GLY A 212 12.72 -7.51 -11.58
N GLY A 213 13.10 -6.25 -11.80
CA GLY A 213 14.44 -5.86 -12.25
C GLY A 213 15.45 -5.76 -11.11
N CYS A 214 16.63 -5.22 -11.42
CA CYS A 214 17.73 -5.03 -10.46
C CYS A 214 17.71 -3.64 -9.78
N GLY A 215 16.93 -2.70 -10.29
CA GLY A 215 16.84 -1.31 -9.80
C GLY A 215 17.72 -0.31 -10.56
N ASP A 216 18.55 -0.75 -11.51
CA ASP A 216 19.29 0.18 -12.38
C ASP A 216 18.39 0.71 -13.51
N PRO A 217 18.16 2.05 -13.61
CA PRO A 217 17.19 2.62 -14.55
C PRO A 217 17.50 2.36 -16.04
N LYS A 218 18.73 2.17 -16.39
CA LYS A 218 19.15 1.89 -17.78
C LYS A 218 19.07 0.40 -18.07
N LYS A 219 19.62 -0.41 -17.16
CA LYS A 219 19.64 -1.86 -17.29
C LYS A 219 18.24 -2.44 -17.32
N ASP A 220 17.41 -2.05 -16.36
CA ASP A 220 16.03 -2.52 -16.27
C ASP A 220 15.18 -2.11 -17.48
N SER A 221 15.45 -0.93 -18.04
CA SER A 221 14.78 -0.49 -19.28
C SER A 221 15.01 -1.45 -20.46
N GLU A 222 16.25 -1.93 -20.62
CA GLU A 222 16.59 -2.88 -21.69
C GLU A 222 16.10 -4.30 -21.37
N VAL A 223 16.18 -4.72 -20.12
CA VAL A 223 15.72 -6.00 -19.64
C VAL A 223 14.20 -6.11 -19.80
N PHE A 224 13.43 -5.13 -19.34
CA PHE A 224 11.97 -5.15 -19.44
C PHE A 224 11.46 -5.10 -20.88
N GLU A 225 12.12 -4.36 -21.78
CA GLU A 225 11.78 -4.43 -23.21
C GLU A 225 11.91 -5.85 -23.73
N LYS A 226 13.02 -6.53 -23.42
CA LYS A 226 13.27 -7.90 -23.91
C LYS A 226 12.33 -8.92 -23.27
N ILE A 227 11.99 -8.75 -21.99
CA ILE A 227 11.00 -9.59 -21.32
C ILE A 227 9.62 -9.43 -21.92
N ALA A 228 9.22 -8.18 -22.22
CA ALA A 228 7.94 -7.93 -22.84
C ALA A 228 7.77 -8.69 -24.18
N GLU A 229 8.83 -8.74 -25.01
CA GLU A 229 8.83 -9.51 -26.24
C GLU A 229 8.61 -11.01 -26.01
N VAL A 230 9.37 -11.64 -25.10
CA VAL A 230 9.30 -13.09 -24.89
C VAL A 230 8.06 -13.53 -24.13
N ALA A 231 7.50 -12.67 -23.29
CA ALA A 231 6.27 -12.89 -22.53
C ALA A 231 5.01 -12.42 -23.29
N HIS A 232 5.10 -12.15 -24.58
CA HIS A 232 3.99 -11.62 -25.38
C HIS A 232 2.67 -12.35 -25.13
N GLY A 233 1.62 -11.61 -24.78
CA GLY A 233 0.28 -12.13 -24.52
C GLY A 233 0.06 -12.73 -23.13
N GLU A 234 1.11 -12.94 -22.32
CA GLU A 234 0.98 -13.55 -20.98
C GLU A 234 0.45 -12.58 -19.92
N ARG A 235 0.41 -11.28 -20.21
CA ARG A 235 -0.01 -10.20 -19.32
C ARG A 235 0.72 -10.27 -17.98
N VAL A 236 2.06 -10.31 -18.06
CA VAL A 236 2.95 -10.22 -16.89
C VAL A 236 2.98 -8.78 -16.35
N MET A 237 3.45 -8.60 -15.12
CA MET A 237 3.70 -7.26 -14.56
C MET A 237 5.20 -6.99 -14.50
N LEU A 238 5.64 -5.90 -15.13
CA LEU A 238 7.03 -5.42 -15.09
C LEU A 238 7.25 -4.58 -13.83
N SER A 239 8.11 -5.01 -12.97
CA SER A 239 8.35 -4.46 -11.62
C SER A 239 9.82 -4.07 -11.42
N SER A 240 10.19 -2.78 -11.32
CA SER A 240 9.31 -1.62 -11.31
C SER A 240 9.84 -0.58 -12.29
N VAL A 241 8.97 0.28 -12.78
CA VAL A 241 9.40 1.53 -13.40
C VAL A 241 9.38 2.66 -12.35
N THR A 242 10.27 3.63 -12.50
CA THR A 242 10.55 4.65 -11.50
C THR A 242 10.66 6.06 -12.13
N LEU A 243 10.63 7.09 -11.29
CA LEU A 243 10.96 8.46 -11.73
C LEU A 243 12.42 8.58 -12.18
N ASP A 244 13.34 7.79 -11.61
CA ASP A 244 14.74 7.76 -12.06
C ASP A 244 14.85 7.30 -13.52
N MET A 245 14.02 6.38 -13.98
CA MET A 245 13.93 6.02 -15.40
C MET A 245 13.42 7.19 -16.25
N ALA A 246 12.48 7.98 -15.72
CA ALA A 246 11.99 9.16 -16.43
C ALA A 246 13.09 10.24 -16.54
N GLU A 247 13.85 10.47 -15.49
CA GLU A 247 14.99 11.40 -15.46
C GLU A 247 16.14 10.93 -16.36
N ALA A 248 16.40 9.63 -16.38
CA ALA A 248 17.38 9.01 -17.27
C ALA A 248 16.94 8.96 -18.75
N GLY A 249 15.67 9.31 -19.05
CA GLY A 249 15.09 9.25 -20.39
C GLY A 249 14.81 7.82 -20.89
N THR A 250 14.76 6.84 -19.99
CA THR A 250 14.59 5.42 -20.32
C THR A 250 13.17 4.87 -20.09
N LEU A 251 12.28 5.63 -19.43
CA LEU A 251 10.92 5.22 -19.10
C LEU A 251 10.07 4.80 -20.30
N ALA A 252 10.23 5.50 -21.42
CA ALA A 252 9.42 5.26 -22.61
C ALA A 252 9.58 3.86 -23.20
N LYS A 253 10.76 3.25 -23.05
CA LYS A 253 11.11 1.98 -23.64
C LYS A 253 10.31 0.83 -23.05
N PRO A 254 10.37 0.52 -21.73
CA PRO A 254 9.58 -0.53 -21.11
C PRO A 254 8.07 -0.23 -21.16
N ALA A 255 7.67 1.05 -21.09
CA ALA A 255 6.26 1.41 -21.14
C ALA A 255 5.63 1.14 -22.52
N LYS A 256 6.32 1.46 -23.61
CA LYS A 256 5.86 1.12 -24.96
C LYS A 256 5.84 -0.39 -25.21
N ALA A 257 6.87 -1.10 -24.79
CA ALA A 257 6.93 -2.55 -24.88
C ALA A 257 5.79 -3.22 -24.09
N ALA A 258 5.51 -2.76 -22.89
CA ALA A 258 4.38 -3.25 -22.10
C ALA A 258 3.05 -3.06 -22.83
N LYS A 259 2.81 -1.91 -23.45
CA LYS A 259 1.61 -1.65 -24.26
C LYS A 259 1.53 -2.56 -25.48
N GLU A 260 2.62 -2.67 -26.24
CA GLU A 260 2.68 -3.43 -27.48
C GLU A 260 2.42 -4.93 -27.25
N HIS A 261 2.95 -5.48 -26.17
CA HIS A 261 2.88 -6.89 -25.84
C HIS A 261 1.80 -7.24 -24.79
N GLY A 262 1.03 -6.24 -24.32
CA GLY A 262 -0.14 -6.43 -23.46
C GLY A 262 0.18 -6.66 -21.98
N HIS A 263 1.25 -6.06 -21.46
CA HIS A 263 1.72 -6.21 -20.08
C HIS A 263 1.25 -5.11 -19.15
N LEU A 264 1.42 -5.36 -17.84
CA LEU A 264 1.21 -4.41 -16.77
C LEU A 264 2.52 -3.76 -16.34
N ILE A 265 2.42 -2.58 -15.77
CA ILE A 265 3.54 -1.86 -15.18
C ILE A 265 3.28 -1.65 -13.70
N LEU A 266 4.28 -1.96 -12.88
CA LEU A 266 4.34 -1.55 -11.49
C LEU A 266 5.10 -0.21 -11.41
N ALA A 267 4.40 0.85 -11.02
CA ALA A 267 4.94 2.19 -10.83
C ALA A 267 5.41 2.34 -9.38
N PHE A 268 6.72 2.32 -9.16
CA PHE A 268 7.31 2.43 -7.83
C PHE A 268 7.67 3.88 -7.51
N THR A 269 7.25 4.32 -6.31
CA THR A 269 7.70 5.58 -5.71
C THR A 269 7.94 5.41 -4.21
N ALA A 270 8.96 6.11 -3.69
CA ALA A 270 9.11 6.23 -2.24
C ALA A 270 7.92 7.00 -1.64
N LEU A 271 7.62 6.78 -0.38
CA LEU A 271 6.52 7.26 0.47
C LEU A 271 5.98 8.70 0.19
N GLU A 272 5.75 9.06 -1.09
CA GLU A 272 5.35 10.39 -1.54
C GLU A 272 4.29 10.32 -2.66
N LEU A 273 3.06 10.75 -2.33
CA LEU A 273 1.92 10.67 -3.26
C LEU A 273 2.07 11.59 -4.50
N ASN A 274 2.72 12.73 -4.36
CA ASN A 274 2.93 13.63 -5.50
C ASN A 274 3.86 12.99 -6.54
N ASN A 275 4.87 12.26 -6.08
CA ASN A 275 5.75 11.49 -6.96
C ASN A 275 4.98 10.36 -7.66
N ALA A 276 4.08 9.67 -6.95
CA ALA A 276 3.22 8.66 -7.55
C ALA A 276 2.32 9.26 -8.63
N LYS A 277 1.70 10.39 -8.36
CA LYS A 277 0.88 11.12 -9.35
C LYS A 277 1.72 11.56 -10.55
N GLU A 278 2.94 12.05 -10.33
CA GLU A 278 3.84 12.45 -11.40
C GLU A 278 4.23 11.26 -12.29
N LEU A 279 4.64 10.15 -11.68
CA LEU A 279 4.99 8.95 -12.43
C LEU A 279 3.81 8.42 -13.24
N ASN A 280 2.62 8.37 -12.66
CA ASN A 280 1.41 7.93 -13.35
C ASN A 280 1.07 8.84 -14.53
N ARG A 281 1.16 10.18 -14.39
CA ARG A 281 0.96 11.12 -15.51
C ARG A 281 1.93 10.87 -16.66
N ARG A 282 3.21 10.60 -16.35
CA ARG A 282 4.21 10.29 -17.37
C ARG A 282 3.91 8.94 -18.06
N LEU A 283 3.42 7.96 -17.31
CA LEU A 283 3.03 6.65 -17.86
C LEU A 283 1.80 6.72 -18.75
N TYR A 284 0.83 7.61 -18.49
CA TYR A 284 -0.36 7.79 -19.32
C TYR A 284 -0.04 8.21 -20.77
N GLU A 285 1.15 8.74 -21.02
CA GLU A 285 1.61 9.02 -22.38
C GLU A 285 1.84 7.73 -23.20
N TYR A 286 2.07 6.61 -22.53
CA TYR A 286 2.50 5.35 -23.16
C TYR A 286 1.49 4.22 -22.98
N VAL A 287 0.94 4.04 -21.79
CA VAL A 287 0.05 2.92 -21.44
C VAL A 287 -1.31 3.42 -20.96
N PRO A 288 -2.38 2.62 -21.13
CA PRO A 288 -3.67 2.95 -20.54
C PRO A 288 -3.61 2.82 -19.01
N PRO A 289 -4.39 3.61 -18.27
CA PRO A 289 -4.43 3.58 -16.81
C PRO A 289 -4.71 2.18 -16.21
N GLU A 290 -5.47 1.35 -16.92
CA GLU A 290 -5.82 -0.02 -16.53
C GLU A 290 -4.65 -1.01 -16.62
N SER A 291 -3.49 -0.56 -17.09
CA SER A 291 -2.24 -1.34 -17.12
C SER A 291 -1.26 -0.94 -16.02
N ILE A 292 -1.66 -0.07 -15.09
CA ILE A 292 -0.78 0.46 -14.03
C ILE A 292 -1.22 -0.07 -12.67
N VAL A 293 -0.26 -0.56 -11.91
CA VAL A 293 -0.34 -0.86 -10.47
C VAL A 293 0.69 0.02 -9.76
N MET A 294 0.40 0.53 -8.58
CA MET A 294 1.34 1.35 -7.80
C MET A 294 2.05 0.52 -6.74
N ASP A 295 3.31 0.83 -6.48
CA ASP A 295 4.02 0.48 -5.25
C ASP A 295 4.46 1.78 -4.56
N LEU A 296 3.89 2.04 -3.40
CA LEU A 296 4.12 3.27 -2.62
C LEU A 296 5.16 3.07 -1.52
N THR A 297 5.96 2.03 -1.62
CA THR A 297 6.95 1.55 -0.65
C THR A 297 6.35 0.81 0.54
N THR A 298 6.93 -0.33 0.85
CA THR A 298 6.66 -1.07 2.07
C THR A 298 7.83 -0.95 3.03
N ALA A 299 7.67 -0.12 4.04
CA ALA A 299 8.51 -0.12 5.23
C ALA A 299 7.99 -1.17 6.22
N ALA A 300 8.89 -1.94 6.79
CA ALA A 300 8.55 -3.06 7.65
C ALA A 300 8.15 -2.63 9.07
N LEU A 301 7.56 -3.56 9.81
CA LEU A 301 7.33 -3.42 11.24
C LEU A 301 8.61 -2.97 11.96
N GLY A 302 8.52 -1.89 12.76
CA GLY A 302 9.64 -1.27 13.47
C GLY A 302 10.58 -0.42 12.59
N TYR A 303 10.33 -0.32 11.29
CA TYR A 303 11.12 0.44 10.32
C TYR A 303 10.28 1.43 9.51
N GLY A 304 9.16 1.89 10.07
CA GLY A 304 8.29 2.91 9.44
C GLY A 304 7.03 2.34 8.82
N LEU A 305 6.54 1.18 9.29
CA LEU A 305 5.28 0.58 8.82
C LEU A 305 4.10 1.55 8.91
N GLU A 306 4.10 2.43 9.91
CA GLU A 306 3.11 3.49 10.10
C GLU A 306 3.09 4.49 8.93
N TYR A 307 4.23 4.78 8.32
CA TYR A 307 4.30 5.64 7.13
C TYR A 307 3.75 4.91 5.91
N SER A 308 4.09 3.63 5.75
CA SER A 308 3.54 2.81 4.68
C SER A 308 2.03 2.65 4.82
N PHE A 309 1.53 2.37 6.02
CA PHE A 309 0.09 2.33 6.28
C PHE A 309 -0.58 3.65 5.87
N THR A 310 -0.05 4.75 6.34
CA THR A 310 -0.62 6.09 6.09
C THR A 310 -0.65 6.44 4.61
N ILE A 311 0.42 6.16 3.85
CA ILE A 311 0.43 6.52 2.42
C ILE A 311 -0.53 5.67 1.60
N HIS A 312 -0.66 4.37 1.91
CA HIS A 312 -1.61 3.49 1.23
C HIS A 312 -3.06 3.88 1.53
N GLU A 313 -3.38 4.18 2.80
CA GLU A 313 -4.70 4.67 3.19
C GLU A 313 -5.04 6.00 2.50
N ARG A 314 -4.11 6.95 2.48
CA ARG A 314 -4.29 8.24 1.78
C ARG A 314 -4.46 8.08 0.28
N ALA A 315 -3.72 7.17 -0.36
CA ALA A 315 -3.89 6.87 -1.77
C ALA A 315 -5.30 6.29 -2.04
N ARG A 316 -5.76 5.36 -1.20
CA ARG A 316 -7.12 4.80 -1.29
C ARG A 316 -8.17 5.90 -1.13
N LEU A 317 -8.07 6.75 -0.12
CA LEU A 317 -9.03 7.85 0.11
C LEU A 317 -9.01 8.86 -1.05
N ALA A 318 -7.85 9.19 -1.61
CA ALA A 318 -7.77 10.06 -2.78
C ALA A 318 -8.43 9.43 -4.01
N ALA A 319 -8.23 8.14 -4.25
CA ALA A 319 -8.91 7.41 -5.31
C ALA A 319 -10.44 7.47 -5.17
N LEU A 320 -10.95 7.28 -3.95
CA LEU A 320 -12.37 7.37 -3.63
C LEU A 320 -12.91 8.79 -3.73
N ALA A 321 -12.08 9.80 -3.45
CA ALA A 321 -12.40 11.21 -3.70
C ALA A 321 -12.34 11.61 -5.19
N ASN A 322 -12.18 10.63 -6.09
CA ASN A 322 -12.14 10.78 -7.54
C ASN A 322 -10.86 11.46 -8.08
N ASP A 323 -9.71 11.25 -7.42
CA ASP A 323 -8.41 11.64 -7.97
C ASP A 323 -7.95 10.58 -9.01
N PRO A 324 -8.02 10.89 -10.32
CA PRO A 324 -7.79 9.89 -11.37
C PRO A 324 -6.34 9.42 -11.44
N GLU A 325 -5.40 10.17 -10.87
CA GLU A 325 -3.98 9.82 -10.85
C GLU A 325 -3.63 8.80 -9.75
N LEU A 326 -4.51 8.60 -8.77
CA LEU A 326 -4.34 7.65 -7.68
C LEU A 326 -5.37 6.50 -7.71
N GLN A 327 -6.26 6.46 -8.70
CA GLN A 327 -7.24 5.39 -8.89
C GLN A 327 -6.60 4.10 -9.44
N HIS A 328 -5.49 3.63 -8.86
CA HIS A 328 -4.82 2.41 -9.26
C HIS A 328 -4.75 1.41 -8.11
N PRO A 329 -4.79 0.10 -8.39
CA PRO A 329 -4.50 -0.92 -7.38
C PRO A 329 -3.09 -0.75 -6.84
N VAL A 330 -2.86 -1.24 -5.63
CA VAL A 330 -1.58 -1.07 -4.95
C VAL A 330 -0.96 -2.42 -4.59
N LEU A 331 0.35 -2.51 -4.77
CA LEU A 331 1.18 -3.65 -4.38
C LEU A 331 2.04 -3.30 -3.15
N SER A 332 2.24 -4.29 -2.29
CA SER A 332 3.18 -4.25 -1.17
C SER A 332 4.30 -5.29 -1.33
N GLY A 333 5.55 -4.84 -1.27
CA GLY A 333 6.70 -5.71 -1.06
C GLY A 333 6.83 -6.10 0.42
N SER A 334 5.89 -6.88 0.98
CA SER A 334 5.90 -7.30 2.38
C SER A 334 7.12 -8.13 2.76
N THR A 335 7.79 -8.73 1.78
CA THR A 335 9.13 -9.32 1.86
C THR A 335 10.17 -8.39 2.51
N ASN A 336 10.00 -7.06 2.40
CA ASN A 336 10.87 -6.07 3.05
C ASN A 336 10.93 -6.22 4.56
N ALA A 337 9.97 -6.93 5.17
CA ALA A 337 10.02 -7.32 6.59
C ALA A 337 11.32 -8.05 6.97
N TRP A 338 11.94 -8.76 6.03
CA TRP A 338 13.18 -9.49 6.24
C TRP A 338 14.43 -8.60 6.22
N ALA A 339 14.31 -7.33 5.82
CA ALA A 339 15.37 -6.33 6.00
C ALA A 339 15.52 -5.91 7.47
N ALA A 340 14.46 -6.07 8.28
CA ALA A 340 14.51 -5.83 9.72
C ALA A 340 15.40 -6.87 10.40
N ARG A 341 16.44 -6.42 11.08
CA ARG A 341 17.38 -7.32 11.78
C ARG A 341 16.69 -8.16 12.87
N GLU A 342 15.70 -7.58 13.52
CA GLU A 342 14.89 -8.20 14.56
C GLU A 342 14.15 -9.45 14.05
N ALA A 343 13.85 -9.51 12.78
CA ALA A 343 13.19 -10.66 12.16
C ALA A 343 14.05 -11.94 12.20
N TRP A 344 15.39 -11.83 12.21
CA TRP A 344 16.28 -12.98 12.03
C TRP A 344 17.55 -13.00 12.90
N MET A 345 17.97 -11.88 13.49
CA MET A 345 19.16 -11.83 14.35
C MET A 345 18.97 -12.63 15.64
N LYS A 346 20.08 -13.11 16.20
CA LYS A 346 20.10 -13.64 17.55
C LYS A 346 19.93 -12.49 18.55
N LEU A 347 18.90 -12.59 19.38
CA LEU A 347 18.59 -11.69 20.49
C LEU A 347 18.73 -12.44 21.82
N GLY A 348 18.09 -11.96 22.89
CA GLY A 348 18.04 -12.68 24.19
C GLY A 348 17.23 -13.98 24.11
N PRO A 349 17.37 -14.85 25.13
CA PRO A 349 16.66 -16.14 25.19
C PRO A 349 15.12 -15.99 25.14
N GLU A 350 14.62 -14.87 25.62
CA GLU A 350 13.19 -14.54 25.66
C GLU A 350 12.59 -14.31 24.23
N PHE A 351 13.44 -14.12 23.23
CA PHE A 351 13.05 -13.92 21.84
C PHE A 351 13.27 -15.17 20.97
N GLU A 352 13.58 -16.29 21.57
CA GLU A 352 13.71 -17.58 20.86
C GLU A 352 12.37 -18.37 20.89
N PRO A 353 12.06 -19.18 19.88
CA PRO A 353 12.88 -19.46 18.70
C PRO A 353 12.80 -18.36 17.64
N ARG A 354 13.96 -17.87 17.20
CA ARG A 354 14.06 -16.78 16.21
C ARG A 354 13.48 -17.12 14.85
N GLU A 355 13.39 -18.39 14.51
CA GLU A 355 12.81 -18.88 13.26
C GLU A 355 11.32 -18.51 13.12
N LEU A 356 10.62 -18.24 14.23
CA LEU A 356 9.23 -17.78 14.23
C LEU A 356 9.08 -16.27 14.09
N ARG A 357 10.11 -15.50 14.44
CA ARG A 357 10.02 -14.02 14.42
C ARG A 357 9.88 -13.45 13.02
N GLY A 358 10.70 -13.95 12.08
CA GLY A 358 10.64 -13.51 10.69
C GLY A 358 9.26 -13.67 10.05
N PRO A 359 8.66 -14.87 10.12
CA PRO A 359 7.29 -15.07 9.66
C PRO A 359 6.27 -14.13 10.33
N LEU A 360 6.43 -13.82 11.63
CA LEU A 360 5.59 -12.86 12.33
C LEU A 360 5.80 -11.43 11.80
N TRP A 361 7.06 -11.01 11.59
CA TRP A 361 7.38 -9.69 11.02
C TRP A 361 6.73 -9.50 9.64
N GLU A 362 6.87 -10.48 8.78
CA GLU A 362 6.30 -10.46 7.44
C GLU A 362 4.76 -10.46 7.48
N THR A 363 4.16 -11.33 8.29
CA THR A 363 2.70 -11.43 8.43
C THR A 363 2.10 -10.14 8.99
N ILE A 364 2.69 -9.57 10.05
CA ILE A 364 2.18 -8.33 10.65
C ILE A 364 2.33 -7.17 9.68
N THR A 365 3.45 -7.07 8.96
CA THR A 365 3.64 -6.06 7.92
C THR A 365 2.55 -6.17 6.84
N ALA A 366 2.31 -7.38 6.32
CA ALA A 366 1.31 -7.62 5.30
C ALA A 366 -0.13 -7.33 5.79
N ILE A 367 -0.51 -7.79 6.98
CA ILE A 367 -1.86 -7.58 7.53
C ILE A 367 -2.15 -6.09 7.73
N ASN A 368 -1.19 -5.32 8.25
CA ASN A 368 -1.39 -3.87 8.39
C ASN A 368 -1.67 -3.22 7.03
N LEU A 369 -0.92 -3.59 6.00
CA LEU A 369 -1.09 -3.03 4.66
C LEU A 369 -2.35 -3.56 3.96
N LEU A 370 -2.80 -4.78 4.28
CA LEU A 370 -4.12 -5.28 3.88
C LEU A 370 -5.23 -4.34 4.37
N LEU A 371 -5.16 -3.94 5.64
CA LEU A 371 -6.14 -3.02 6.23
C LEU A 371 -6.03 -1.59 5.65
N ALA A 372 -4.87 -1.21 5.12
CA ALA A 372 -4.67 0.05 4.40
C ALA A 372 -5.15 0.02 2.94
N GLY A 373 -5.50 -1.15 2.41
CA GLY A 373 -6.09 -1.30 1.07
C GLY A 373 -5.16 -1.79 -0.02
N VAL A 374 -4.10 -2.49 0.33
CA VAL A 374 -3.22 -3.13 -0.64
C VAL A 374 -3.92 -4.32 -1.31
N ASP A 375 -3.73 -4.45 -2.62
CA ASP A 375 -4.39 -5.46 -3.47
C ASP A 375 -3.48 -6.66 -3.79
N ILE A 376 -2.15 -6.48 -3.78
CA ILE A 376 -1.16 -7.55 -4.04
C ILE A 376 -0.09 -7.54 -2.96
N PHE A 377 0.28 -8.71 -2.47
CA PHE A 377 1.32 -8.90 -1.46
C PHE A 377 2.44 -9.78 -2.02
N MET A 378 3.64 -9.21 -2.19
CA MET A 378 4.86 -9.97 -2.42
C MET A 378 5.40 -10.43 -1.07
N MET A 379 5.52 -11.75 -0.90
CA MET A 379 5.90 -12.41 0.35
C MET A 379 6.90 -13.54 0.07
N MET A 380 7.57 -14.01 1.11
CA MET A 380 8.62 -15.01 0.93
C MET A 380 8.43 -16.26 1.81
N HIS A 381 8.00 -16.10 3.06
CA HIS A 381 7.93 -17.22 3.98
C HIS A 381 6.62 -18.01 3.86
N PRO A 382 6.64 -19.35 3.66
CA PRO A 382 5.43 -20.14 3.41
C PRO A 382 4.39 -20.08 4.54
N ALA A 383 4.83 -19.98 5.80
CA ALA A 383 3.88 -19.81 6.92
C ALA A 383 3.21 -18.43 6.92
N ALA A 384 3.94 -17.38 6.58
CA ALA A 384 3.38 -16.03 6.44
C ALA A 384 2.37 -15.97 5.28
N VAL A 385 2.71 -16.54 4.13
CA VAL A 385 1.81 -16.68 2.97
C VAL A 385 0.52 -17.41 3.36
N LYS A 386 0.64 -18.56 4.01
CA LYS A 386 -0.51 -19.35 4.46
C LYS A 386 -1.40 -18.53 5.40
N THR A 387 -0.80 -17.91 6.42
CA THR A 387 -1.52 -17.08 7.40
C THR A 387 -2.22 -15.91 6.71
N MET A 388 -1.54 -15.23 5.80
CA MET A 388 -2.11 -14.11 5.06
C MET A 388 -3.34 -14.53 4.23
N LYS A 389 -3.26 -15.67 3.53
CA LYS A 389 -4.40 -16.21 2.76
C LYS A 389 -5.57 -16.60 3.66
N GLU A 390 -5.30 -17.21 4.83
CA GLU A 390 -6.35 -17.52 5.81
C GLU A 390 -7.01 -16.25 6.38
N VAL A 391 -6.24 -15.20 6.63
CA VAL A 391 -6.78 -13.89 7.09
C VAL A 391 -7.65 -13.27 6.01
N ILE A 392 -7.16 -13.23 4.75
CA ILE A 392 -7.94 -12.72 3.62
C ILE A 392 -9.26 -13.49 3.50
N GLU A 393 -9.24 -14.82 3.48
CA GLU A 393 -10.44 -15.65 3.37
C GLU A 393 -11.44 -15.38 4.52
N ASN A 394 -10.94 -15.29 5.76
CA ASN A 394 -11.80 -15.00 6.92
C ASN A 394 -12.44 -13.60 6.82
N LEU A 395 -11.73 -12.59 6.35
CA LEU A 395 -12.27 -11.24 6.16
C LEU A 395 -13.29 -11.18 5.03
N LEU A 396 -13.02 -11.87 3.91
CA LEU A 396 -13.93 -11.93 2.76
C LEU A 396 -15.25 -12.66 3.05
N THR A 397 -15.18 -13.73 3.82
CA THR A 397 -16.35 -14.53 4.16
C THR A 397 -17.17 -13.94 5.31
N MET A 398 -16.72 -12.80 5.87
CA MET A 398 -17.28 -12.21 7.10
C MET A 398 -17.47 -13.28 8.19
N GLY A 399 -16.55 -14.23 8.19
CA GLY A 399 -16.59 -15.40 9.06
C GLY A 399 -16.64 -14.95 10.50
N LYS A 400 -17.69 -15.34 11.21
CA LYS A 400 -17.73 -15.17 12.65
C LYS A 400 -16.59 -15.98 13.22
N ALA A 401 -15.55 -15.29 13.67
CA ALA A 401 -14.44 -15.95 14.37
C ALA A 401 -15.06 -16.78 15.49
N LYS A 402 -14.74 -18.07 15.53
CA LYS A 402 -15.21 -18.91 16.62
C LYS A 402 -14.56 -18.40 17.90
N PRO A 403 -15.32 -18.04 18.94
CA PRO A 403 -14.76 -17.51 20.19
C PRO A 403 -13.66 -18.39 20.77
N GLU A 404 -13.79 -19.69 20.61
CA GLU A 404 -12.80 -20.70 21.02
C GLU A 404 -11.43 -20.53 20.34
N LYS A 405 -11.41 -20.20 19.04
CA LYS A 405 -10.14 -19.93 18.33
C LYS A 405 -9.47 -18.63 18.80
N ILE A 406 -10.26 -17.63 19.18
CA ILE A 406 -9.71 -16.37 19.71
C ILE A 406 -9.14 -16.58 21.10
N ALA A 407 -9.81 -17.34 21.96
CA ALA A 407 -9.33 -17.69 23.28
C ALA A 407 -8.01 -18.49 23.21
N ASP A 408 -7.93 -19.48 22.33
CA ASP A 408 -6.71 -20.26 22.11
C ASP A 408 -5.56 -19.40 21.60
N TRP A 409 -5.83 -18.44 20.71
CA TRP A 409 -4.79 -17.55 20.18
C TRP A 409 -4.18 -16.65 21.27
N VAL A 410 -4.99 -16.20 22.23
CA VAL A 410 -4.53 -15.37 23.35
C VAL A 410 -3.83 -16.20 24.43
N THR A 411 -4.17 -17.48 24.58
CA THR A 411 -3.66 -18.37 25.64
C THR A 411 -2.57 -19.31 25.19
N VAL A 412 -2.36 -19.48 23.88
CA VAL A 412 -1.28 -20.29 23.33
C VAL A 412 0.07 -19.71 23.77
N ARG A 413 0.77 -20.47 24.63
CA ARG A 413 2.19 -20.23 24.86
C ARG A 413 2.96 -20.73 23.63
N ILE A 414 3.49 -19.77 22.87
CA ILE A 414 4.37 -20.03 21.73
C ILE A 414 5.68 -20.65 22.23
#